data_33e215ebaa67809bcebd9e2c4bfa56c4
#
_entry.id   33e215ebaa67809bcebd9e2c4bfa56c4
#
_cell.length_a   1.000
_cell.length_b   1.000
_cell.length_c   1.000
_cell.angle_alpha   90.00
_cell.angle_beta   90.00
_cell.angle_gamma   90.00
#
_symmetry.space_group_name_H-M   'P 1'
#
loop_
_entity.id
_entity.type
_entity.pdbx_description
1 polymer ?
#
loop_
_entity_poly.entity_id
_entity_poly.type
_entity_poly.pdbx_seq_one_letter_code
_entity_poly.pdbx_strand_id
1 'polypeptide(L)'
;LSEAIWAHPNDTIKFAKVPKTGIKVARGMTHDGIGKYLSQVVEKAPGETADIVGILKETGADVVVNYLPVGSEAAAKWYAEQILEAGCAMVNCMPVFIAREAYWNKRFEQAGVPIIGDDIKSQVGATITHRVLTSLFRERGVHLDRTMQLNVGGNSALLNMLERDRLE
;
A
#
# COMPACT_ATOMS: atom_id res chain seq x y z
N LEU A 1 -10.02 8.63 2.55
CA LEU A 1 -10.87 7.56 1.98
C LEU A 1 -12.24 8.05 1.58
N SER A 2 -12.98 8.78 2.44
CA SER A 2 -14.32 9.26 2.08
C SER A 2 -14.32 10.21 0.89
N GLU A 3 -13.37 11.12 0.82
CA GLU A 3 -13.22 12.03 -0.33
C GLU A 3 -12.88 11.24 -1.61
N ALA A 4 -11.95 10.30 -1.53
CA ALA A 4 -11.58 9.46 -2.68
C ALA A 4 -12.74 8.61 -3.20
N ILE A 5 -13.57 8.08 -2.30
CA ILE A 5 -14.75 7.27 -2.67
C ILE A 5 -15.82 8.10 -3.37
N TRP A 6 -15.97 9.39 -3.01
CA TRP A 6 -16.99 10.27 -3.55
C TRP A 6 -16.52 11.19 -4.69
N ALA A 7 -15.19 11.22 -4.95
CA ALA A 7 -14.61 12.08 -5.98
C ALA A 7 -14.99 11.67 -7.41
N HIS A 8 -15.09 10.36 -7.66
CA HIS A 8 -15.42 9.80 -8.96
C HIS A 8 -16.43 8.67 -8.84
N PRO A 9 -17.19 8.36 -9.92
CA PRO A 9 -17.95 7.14 -10.01
C PRO A 9 -17.02 5.95 -9.78
N ASN A 10 -17.41 5.07 -8.90
CA ASN A 10 -16.61 3.91 -8.52
C ASN A 10 -17.43 2.65 -8.77
N ASP A 11 -17.04 1.87 -9.78
CA ASP A 11 -17.72 0.66 -10.20
C ASP A 11 -17.38 -0.56 -9.33
N THR A 12 -16.56 -0.36 -8.29
CA THR A 12 -16.21 -1.44 -7.37
C THR A 12 -17.38 -1.83 -6.47
N ILE A 13 -17.36 -3.08 -6.03
CA ILE A 13 -18.35 -3.60 -5.08
C ILE A 13 -18.21 -2.83 -3.75
N LYS A 14 -19.32 -2.29 -3.29
CA LYS A 14 -19.39 -1.60 -1.99
C LYS A 14 -19.71 -2.60 -0.89
N PHE A 15 -18.71 -2.93 -0.09
CA PHE A 15 -18.87 -3.82 1.08
C PHE A 15 -19.40 -3.09 2.33
N ALA A 16 -19.31 -1.77 2.35
CA ALA A 16 -19.76 -0.95 3.47
C ALA A 16 -20.38 0.36 3.00
N LYS A 17 -21.29 0.89 3.80
CA LYS A 17 -21.84 2.23 3.61
C LYS A 17 -20.88 3.24 4.22
N VAL A 18 -20.09 3.90 3.40
CA VAL A 18 -19.11 4.92 3.83
C VAL A 18 -19.82 6.29 3.85
N PRO A 19 -19.89 6.98 4.99
CA PRO A 19 -20.48 8.31 5.06
C PRO A 19 -19.57 9.34 4.38
N LYS A 20 -20.17 10.38 3.81
CA LYS A 20 -19.45 11.53 3.31
C LYS A 20 -19.08 12.42 4.49
N THR A 21 -17.81 12.49 4.86
CA THR A 21 -17.33 13.22 6.04
C THR A 21 -16.91 14.67 5.74
N GLY A 22 -16.65 14.99 4.48
CA GLY A 22 -16.15 16.31 4.07
C GLY A 22 -14.68 16.56 4.40
N ILE A 23 -13.95 15.55 4.88
CA ILE A 23 -12.51 15.67 5.16
C ILE A 23 -11.75 15.81 3.84
N LYS A 24 -10.98 16.88 3.72
CA LYS A 24 -10.17 17.14 2.54
C LYS A 24 -8.94 16.25 2.50
N VAL A 25 -8.58 15.79 1.30
CA VAL A 25 -7.35 15.05 1.05
C VAL A 25 -6.24 16.04 0.73
N ALA A 26 -5.20 16.07 1.54
CA ALA A 26 -4.01 16.87 1.30
C ALA A 26 -3.06 16.18 0.32
N ARG A 27 -2.26 16.99 -0.41
CA ARG A 27 -1.26 16.46 -1.32
C ARG A 27 -0.10 15.81 -0.55
N GLY A 28 0.15 14.54 -0.84
CA GLY A 28 1.28 13.80 -0.27
C GLY A 28 2.58 13.95 -1.07
N MET A 29 3.63 13.29 -0.58
CA MET A 29 4.95 13.24 -1.21
C MET A 29 4.98 12.24 -2.39
N THR A 30 5.73 12.56 -3.43
CA THR A 30 5.96 11.73 -4.62
C THR A 30 7.45 11.59 -4.89
N HIS A 31 8.21 10.95 -3.98
CA HIS A 31 9.66 10.74 -4.13
C HIS A 31 9.99 9.87 -5.33
N ASP A 32 9.23 8.79 -5.51
CA ASP A 32 9.46 7.80 -6.57
C ASP A 32 8.91 8.23 -7.93
N GLY A 33 8.27 9.40 -8.00
CA GLY A 33 7.54 9.83 -9.19
C GLY A 33 6.26 9.00 -9.43
N ILE A 34 5.58 9.23 -10.56
CA ILE A 34 4.37 8.47 -10.94
C ILE A 34 4.71 7.21 -11.76
N GLY A 35 5.87 7.20 -12.42
CA GLY A 35 6.26 6.12 -13.31
C GLY A 35 5.77 6.29 -14.75
N LYS A 36 6.43 5.54 -15.65
CA LYS A 36 6.27 5.67 -17.10
C LYS A 36 4.84 5.41 -17.60
N TYR A 37 4.21 4.38 -17.06
CA TYR A 37 2.89 3.95 -17.53
C TYR A 37 1.77 4.70 -16.81
N LEU A 38 1.90 4.87 -15.49
CA LEU A 38 0.88 5.52 -14.69
C LEU A 38 0.77 7.03 -15.01
N SER A 39 1.88 7.69 -15.38
CA SER A 39 1.89 9.10 -15.79
C SER A 39 1.08 9.40 -17.05
N GLN A 40 0.71 8.38 -17.81
CA GLN A 40 -0.16 8.55 -18.98
C GLN A 40 -1.64 8.73 -18.62
N VAL A 41 -2.03 8.34 -17.42
CA VAL A 41 -3.44 8.34 -16.96
C VAL A 41 -3.65 9.10 -15.65
N VAL A 42 -2.58 9.44 -14.95
CA VAL A 42 -2.62 10.15 -13.66
C VAL A 42 -1.68 11.34 -13.69
N GLU A 43 -2.20 12.48 -13.31
CA GLU A 43 -1.42 13.72 -13.13
C GLU A 43 -1.17 13.97 -11.63
N LYS A 44 -0.02 14.59 -11.32
CA LYS A 44 0.26 15.03 -9.96
C LYS A 44 -0.64 16.22 -9.61
N ALA A 45 -1.29 16.15 -8.47
CA ALA A 45 -2.00 17.32 -7.95
C ALA A 45 -1.05 18.52 -7.81
N PRO A 46 -1.47 19.75 -8.18
CA PRO A 46 -0.67 20.95 -7.99
C PRO A 46 -0.46 21.27 -6.50
N GLY A 47 0.50 22.12 -6.22
CA GLY A 47 0.80 22.59 -4.87
C GLY A 47 1.95 21.84 -4.20
N GLU A 48 2.20 22.23 -2.97
CA GLU A 48 3.28 21.67 -2.15
C GLU A 48 2.83 20.43 -1.38
N THR A 49 3.79 19.62 -0.95
CA THR A 49 3.52 18.50 -0.04
C THR A 49 3.04 19.05 1.30
N ALA A 50 1.99 18.44 1.83
CA ALA A 50 1.45 18.80 3.14
C ALA A 50 2.50 18.58 4.27
N ASP A 51 2.41 19.38 5.31
CA ASP A 51 3.15 19.16 6.55
C ASP A 51 2.55 17.93 7.28
N ILE A 52 3.14 16.76 7.03
CA ILE A 52 2.64 15.51 7.58
C ILE A 52 2.76 15.47 9.10
N VAL A 53 3.88 15.89 9.65
CA VAL A 53 4.12 15.90 11.10
C VAL A 53 3.15 16.86 11.81
N GLY A 54 2.98 18.07 11.24
CA GLY A 54 2.04 19.05 11.76
C GLY A 54 0.61 18.53 11.76
N ILE A 55 0.16 17.96 10.64
CA ILE A 55 -1.19 17.37 10.52
C ILE A 55 -1.41 16.24 11.52
N LEU A 56 -0.45 15.32 11.67
CA LEU A 56 -0.58 14.20 12.60
C LEU A 56 -0.68 14.69 14.07
N LYS A 57 0.11 15.67 14.43
CA LYS A 57 0.06 16.27 15.77
C LYS A 57 -1.22 17.08 16.03
N GLU A 58 -1.65 17.89 15.04
CA GLU A 58 -2.86 18.70 15.14
C GLU A 58 -4.13 17.85 15.25
N THR A 59 -4.18 16.75 14.48
CA THR A 59 -5.33 15.83 14.49
C THR A 59 -5.31 14.83 15.64
N GLY A 60 -4.21 14.75 16.41
CA GLY A 60 -4.05 13.77 17.47
C GLY A 60 -4.10 12.33 16.96
N ALA A 61 -3.52 12.07 15.79
CA ALA A 61 -3.52 10.74 15.22
C ALA A 61 -2.64 9.78 16.04
N ASP A 62 -3.20 8.63 16.44
CA ASP A 62 -2.46 7.59 17.15
C ASP A 62 -1.76 6.62 16.18
N VAL A 63 -2.39 6.34 15.05
CA VAL A 63 -1.97 5.31 14.08
C VAL A 63 -2.07 5.84 12.66
N VAL A 64 -1.00 5.63 11.90
CA VAL A 64 -0.97 5.93 10.45
C VAL A 64 -0.95 4.64 9.65
N VAL A 65 -1.85 4.54 8.69
CA VAL A 65 -1.97 3.38 7.81
C VAL A 65 -1.42 3.74 6.43
N ASN A 66 -0.43 2.99 5.97
CA ASN A 66 0.19 3.18 4.66
C ASN A 66 -0.44 2.28 3.61
N TYR A 67 -1.12 2.89 2.62
CA TYR A 67 -1.71 2.25 1.44
C TYR A 67 -1.13 2.81 0.13
N LEU A 68 0.10 3.26 0.13
CA LEU A 68 0.74 3.73 -1.11
C LEU A 68 0.78 2.61 -2.16
N PRO A 69 0.77 2.95 -3.45
CA PRO A 69 0.87 1.95 -4.51
C PRO A 69 2.25 1.29 -4.55
N VAL A 70 2.33 0.08 -5.10
CA VAL A 70 3.59 -0.61 -5.40
C VAL A 70 4.50 0.29 -6.25
N GLY A 71 5.81 0.30 -5.95
CA GLY A 71 6.79 1.19 -6.58
C GLY A 71 6.94 2.54 -5.87
N SER A 72 6.44 2.67 -4.64
CA SER A 72 6.55 3.88 -3.81
C SER A 72 7.44 3.64 -2.58
N GLU A 73 8.62 3.01 -2.78
CA GLU A 73 9.50 2.62 -1.68
C GLU A 73 10.11 3.84 -0.97
N ALA A 74 10.68 4.78 -1.72
CA ALA A 74 11.28 5.98 -1.14
C ALA A 74 10.24 6.84 -0.42
N ALA A 75 9.03 6.97 -0.98
CA ALA A 75 7.94 7.68 -0.33
C ALA A 75 7.51 6.96 0.96
N ALA A 76 7.38 5.63 0.95
CA ALA A 76 6.98 4.86 2.13
C ALA A 76 7.99 5.01 3.28
N LYS A 77 9.27 4.94 2.99
CA LYS A 77 10.35 5.15 3.97
C LYS A 77 10.36 6.60 4.48
N TRP A 78 10.15 7.58 3.61
CA TRP A 78 10.01 8.97 4.02
C TRP A 78 8.80 9.19 4.95
N TYR A 79 7.64 8.59 4.65
CA TYR A 79 6.48 8.66 5.56
C TYR A 79 6.77 7.98 6.91
N ALA A 80 7.52 6.89 6.94
CA ALA A 80 7.92 6.26 8.19
C ALA A 80 8.74 7.20 9.09
N GLU A 81 9.63 8.04 8.50
CA GLU A 81 10.32 9.10 9.24
C GLU A 81 9.34 10.13 9.83
N GLN A 82 8.39 10.62 9.03
CA GLN A 82 7.41 11.60 9.49
C GLN A 82 6.50 11.04 10.60
N ILE A 83 6.14 9.76 10.50
CA ILE A 83 5.32 9.06 11.48
C ILE A 83 6.06 8.93 12.81
N LEU A 84 7.34 8.56 12.76
CA LEU A 84 8.21 8.50 13.94
C LEU A 84 8.38 9.87 14.60
N GLU A 85 8.61 10.92 13.82
CA GLU A 85 8.74 12.30 14.31
C GLU A 85 7.44 12.81 14.95
N ALA A 86 6.30 12.38 14.42
CA ALA A 86 5.00 12.69 15.02
C ALA A 86 4.69 11.89 16.29
N GLY A 87 5.41 10.79 16.55
CA GLY A 87 5.17 9.88 17.67
C GLY A 87 3.97 8.96 17.45
N CYS A 88 3.64 8.63 16.21
CA CYS A 88 2.51 7.77 15.86
C CYS A 88 2.94 6.33 15.61
N ALA A 89 2.03 5.38 15.82
CA ALA A 89 2.17 4.02 15.38
C ALA A 89 2.01 3.90 13.85
N MET A 90 2.58 2.85 13.24
CA MET A 90 2.48 2.63 11.80
C MET A 90 1.93 1.25 11.48
N VAL A 91 0.99 1.20 10.52
CA VAL A 91 0.54 -0.03 9.87
C VAL A 91 0.94 0.05 8.40
N ASN A 92 1.95 -0.72 8.00
CA ASN A 92 2.44 -0.75 6.62
C ASN A 92 1.74 -1.85 5.82
N CYS A 93 0.79 -1.45 4.98
CA CYS A 93 -0.06 -2.35 4.19
C CYS A 93 0.47 -2.61 2.79
N MET A 94 1.69 -2.21 2.49
CA MET A 94 2.29 -2.40 1.17
C MET A 94 3.58 -3.23 1.23
N PRO A 95 3.98 -3.86 0.11
CA PRO A 95 5.14 -4.77 0.07
C PRO A 95 6.49 -4.01 0.01
N VAL A 96 6.66 -3.00 0.85
CA VAL A 96 7.94 -2.34 1.13
C VAL A 96 8.39 -2.76 2.51
N PHE A 97 9.61 -3.26 2.62
CA PHE A 97 10.12 -3.77 3.89
C PHE A 97 10.52 -2.63 4.82
N ILE A 98 9.67 -2.39 5.80
CA ILE A 98 9.88 -1.43 6.89
C ILE A 98 9.80 -2.19 8.22
N ALA A 99 8.67 -2.81 8.53
CA ALA A 99 8.45 -3.47 9.80
C ALA A 99 9.39 -4.68 10.03
N ARG A 100 9.81 -5.38 8.97
CA ARG A 100 10.74 -6.51 9.08
C ARG A 100 12.22 -6.12 9.12
N GLU A 101 12.58 -4.88 8.78
CA GLU A 101 13.96 -4.42 8.83
C GLU A 101 14.38 -4.01 10.24
N ALA A 102 15.49 -4.55 10.71
CA ALA A 102 16.02 -4.29 12.05
C ALA A 102 16.27 -2.79 12.32
N TYR A 103 16.66 -2.04 11.28
CA TYR A 103 16.86 -0.59 11.36
C TYR A 103 15.59 0.13 11.79
N TRP A 104 14.48 -0.14 11.12
CA TRP A 104 13.19 0.50 11.41
C TRP A 104 12.60 0.02 12.73
N ASN A 105 12.62 -1.31 12.97
CA ASN A 105 12.14 -1.89 14.22
C ASN A 105 12.76 -1.22 15.43
N LYS A 106 14.09 -1.10 15.44
CA LYS A 106 14.81 -0.48 16.54
C LYS A 106 14.40 0.98 16.76
N ARG A 107 14.15 1.72 15.69
CA ARG A 107 13.71 3.14 15.80
C ARG A 107 12.30 3.27 16.36
N PHE A 108 11.36 2.43 15.91
CA PHE A 108 10.00 2.39 16.44
C PHE A 108 9.99 1.95 17.91
N GLU A 109 10.80 0.95 18.27
CA GLU A 109 10.98 0.53 19.65
C GLU A 109 11.54 1.65 20.52
N GLN A 110 12.58 2.34 20.07
CA GLN A 110 13.16 3.49 20.78
C GLN A 110 12.19 4.66 20.95
N ALA A 111 11.33 4.88 19.98
CA ALA A 111 10.27 5.89 20.05
C ALA A 111 9.07 5.44 20.92
N GLY A 112 9.03 4.18 21.34
CA GLY A 112 7.94 3.63 22.15
C GLY A 112 6.62 3.49 21.41
N VAL A 113 6.63 3.44 20.08
CA VAL A 113 5.44 3.30 19.25
C VAL A 113 5.50 2.02 18.41
N PRO A 114 4.38 1.30 18.25
CA PRO A 114 4.38 0.05 17.50
C PRO A 114 4.42 0.25 15.98
N ILE A 115 5.01 -0.71 15.27
CA ILE A 115 4.89 -0.87 13.83
C ILE A 115 4.41 -2.27 13.49
N ILE A 116 3.50 -2.39 12.53
CA ILE A 116 3.00 -3.66 11.99
C ILE A 116 3.11 -3.62 10.48
N GLY A 117 3.54 -4.68 9.86
CA GLY A 117 3.68 -4.86 8.42
C GLY A 117 4.60 -6.07 8.16
N ASP A 118 5.06 -6.28 6.98
CA ASP A 118 4.79 -5.46 5.80
C ASP A 118 3.79 -6.23 4.94
N ASP A 119 3.05 -5.49 4.11
CA ASP A 119 2.03 -6.01 3.20
C ASP A 119 0.72 -6.47 3.87
N ILE A 120 -0.36 -6.43 3.11
CA ILE A 120 -1.65 -7.07 3.46
C ILE A 120 -1.83 -8.31 2.59
N LYS A 121 -1.84 -9.47 3.23
CA LYS A 121 -2.10 -10.72 2.55
C LYS A 121 -3.58 -10.86 2.18
N SER A 122 -3.86 -11.16 0.91
CA SER A 122 -5.21 -11.54 0.49
C SER A 122 -5.71 -12.77 1.24
N GLN A 123 -6.96 -12.76 1.68
CA GLN A 123 -7.60 -13.91 2.32
C GLN A 123 -7.85 -15.04 1.30
N VAL A 124 -8.35 -14.64 0.13
CA VAL A 124 -8.46 -15.51 -1.05
C VAL A 124 -7.92 -14.73 -2.24
N GLY A 125 -6.86 -15.22 -2.83
CA GLY A 125 -6.25 -14.62 -4.02
C GLY A 125 -5.81 -15.68 -5.00
N ALA A 126 -5.39 -15.27 -6.19
CA ALA A 126 -4.97 -16.19 -7.24
C ALA A 126 -3.89 -17.17 -6.76
N THR A 127 -2.90 -16.69 -6.02
CA THR A 127 -1.81 -17.53 -5.48
C THR A 127 -2.31 -18.56 -4.47
N ILE A 128 -3.24 -18.19 -3.58
CA ILE A 128 -3.80 -19.10 -2.59
C ILE A 128 -4.62 -20.17 -3.29
N THR A 129 -5.49 -19.77 -4.21
CA THR A 129 -6.32 -20.70 -5.01
C THR A 129 -5.46 -21.66 -5.82
N HIS A 130 -4.43 -21.15 -6.49
CA HIS A 130 -3.49 -21.95 -7.26
C HIS A 130 -2.77 -23.00 -6.36
N ARG A 131 -2.29 -22.58 -5.19
CA ARG A 131 -1.63 -23.49 -4.23
C ARG A 131 -2.56 -24.59 -3.75
N VAL A 132 -3.82 -24.26 -3.45
CA VAL A 132 -4.81 -25.24 -3.01
C VAL A 132 -5.09 -26.25 -4.11
N LEU A 133 -5.27 -25.80 -5.35
CA LEU A 133 -5.49 -26.68 -6.51
C LEU A 133 -4.29 -27.60 -6.76
N THR A 134 -3.07 -27.11 -6.73
CA THR A 134 -1.87 -27.91 -6.92
C THR A 134 -1.69 -28.94 -5.79
N SER A 135 -2.02 -28.59 -4.56
CA SER A 135 -2.02 -29.53 -3.44
C SER A 135 -3.07 -30.61 -3.59
N LEU A 136 -4.27 -30.25 -4.05
CA LEU A 136 -5.35 -31.20 -4.30
C LEU A 136 -4.93 -32.23 -5.36
N PHE A 137 -4.28 -31.83 -6.45
CA PHE A 137 -3.79 -32.76 -7.47
C PHE A 137 -2.82 -33.77 -6.88
N ARG A 138 -1.85 -33.30 -6.09
CA ARG A 138 -0.89 -34.18 -5.40
C ARG A 138 -1.58 -35.16 -4.44
N GLU A 139 -2.55 -34.68 -3.64
CA GLU A 139 -3.30 -35.51 -2.68
C GLU A 139 -4.17 -36.56 -3.38
N ARG A 140 -4.60 -36.29 -4.60
CA ARG A 140 -5.35 -37.20 -5.44
C ARG A 140 -4.46 -38.15 -6.27
N GLY A 141 -3.15 -38.11 -6.09
CA GLY A 141 -2.19 -38.94 -6.84
C GLY A 141 -2.01 -38.52 -8.30
N VAL A 142 -2.42 -37.32 -8.66
CA VAL A 142 -2.19 -36.77 -9.98
C VAL A 142 -0.81 -36.09 -10.03
N HIS A 143 -0.01 -36.51 -11.01
CA HIS A 143 1.31 -35.88 -11.22
C HIS A 143 1.12 -34.55 -11.95
N LEU A 144 1.74 -33.51 -11.41
CA LEU A 144 1.70 -32.17 -11.98
C LEU A 144 3.03 -31.84 -12.63
N ASP A 145 3.11 -31.92 -13.94
CA ASP A 145 4.34 -31.67 -14.70
C ASP A 145 4.72 -30.18 -14.70
N ARG A 146 3.74 -29.33 -14.97
CA ARG A 146 3.94 -27.88 -15.04
C ARG A 146 2.70 -27.13 -14.60
N THR A 147 2.92 -25.96 -14.05
CA THR A 147 1.85 -25.03 -13.73
C THR A 147 2.32 -23.62 -13.91
N MET A 148 1.40 -22.73 -14.29
CA MET A 148 1.65 -21.30 -14.45
C MET A 148 0.46 -20.51 -13.90
N GLN A 149 0.75 -19.42 -13.22
CA GLN A 149 -0.24 -18.47 -12.81
C GLN A 149 0.04 -17.12 -13.46
N LEU A 150 -0.97 -16.56 -14.13
CA LEU A 150 -0.93 -15.21 -14.67
C LEU A 150 -1.92 -14.34 -13.89
N ASN A 151 -1.43 -13.23 -13.39
CA ASN A 151 -2.28 -12.22 -12.77
C ASN A 151 -2.54 -11.11 -13.77
N VAL A 152 -3.81 -10.91 -14.09
CA VAL A 152 -4.28 -9.85 -14.98
C VAL A 152 -5.26 -8.98 -14.20
N GLY A 153 -5.05 -7.68 -14.22
CA GLY A 153 -5.94 -6.73 -13.56
C GLY A 153 -5.74 -5.33 -14.11
N GLY A 154 -6.76 -4.48 -13.94
CA GLY A 154 -6.79 -3.11 -14.42
C GLY A 154 -6.51 -2.04 -13.36
N ASN A 155 -5.86 -2.39 -12.25
CA ASN A 155 -5.54 -1.42 -11.20
C ASN A 155 -4.17 -0.75 -11.41
N SER A 156 -3.97 0.39 -10.76
CA SER A 156 -2.73 1.18 -10.87
C SER A 156 -1.49 0.44 -10.34
N ALA A 157 -1.64 -0.45 -9.37
CA ALA A 157 -0.53 -1.24 -8.85
C ALA A 157 0.02 -2.19 -9.91
N LEU A 158 -0.84 -2.91 -10.65
CA LEU A 158 -0.41 -3.78 -11.75
C LEU A 158 0.19 -2.99 -12.91
N LEU A 159 -0.32 -1.79 -13.18
CA LEU A 159 0.27 -0.91 -14.18
C LEU A 159 1.70 -0.48 -13.80
N ASN A 160 1.93 -0.14 -12.55
CA ASN A 160 3.27 0.17 -12.03
C ASN A 160 4.22 -1.03 -12.09
N MET A 161 3.73 -2.24 -11.87
CA MET A 161 4.56 -3.47 -11.93
C MET A 161 5.08 -3.79 -13.33
N LEU A 162 4.57 -3.14 -14.39
CA LEU A 162 5.13 -3.25 -15.74
C LEU A 162 6.48 -2.53 -15.86
N GLU A 163 6.76 -1.57 -14.99
CA GLU A 163 8.01 -0.85 -14.90
C GLU A 163 8.94 -1.54 -13.88
N ARG A 164 9.69 -2.54 -14.36
CA ARG A 164 10.48 -3.43 -13.48
C ARG A 164 11.56 -2.71 -12.69
N ASP A 165 12.16 -1.68 -13.26
CA ASP A 165 13.22 -0.87 -12.61
C ASP A 165 12.75 -0.17 -11.32
N ARG A 166 11.45 -0.17 -11.05
CA ARG A 166 10.83 0.38 -9.83
C ARG A 166 10.55 -0.65 -8.74
N LEU A 167 10.86 -1.91 -9.00
CA LEU A 167 10.54 -3.03 -8.11
C LEU A 167 11.80 -3.66 -7.50
N GLU A 168 12.99 -3.15 -7.86
CA GLU A 168 14.29 -3.63 -7.41
C GLU A 168 14.81 -2.87 -6.17
#